data_b5fceb4df9989771857622a24c1d4c13
#
_entry.id   b5fceb4df9989771857622a24c1d4c13
#
_cell.length_a   1.000
_cell.length_b   1.000
_cell.length_c   1.000
_cell.angle_alpha   90.00
_cell.angle_beta   90.00
_cell.angle_gamma   90.00
#
_symmetry.space_group_name_H-M   'P 1'
#
loop_
_entity.id
_entity.type
_entity.pdbx_description
1 polymer ?
#
loop_
_entity_poly.entity_id
_entity_poly.type
_entity_poly.pdbx_seq_one_letter_code
_entity_poly.pdbx_strand_id
1 'polypeptide(L)'
;KVDVSGVAVDADHPTTMAVVSVDAAGERDFSFYRSANADVMLSKEDISDEALKAAKIVHFGSVSLTADPSRTATLDAAARAKKLGATITYDPNYRANLWKNKEDAIAQMKAPLRLVDILKVSDEELPLLTGTTDCAEGTAQLAENGIRLIFVTLGANGVFYRFGDKTGHVAGVPCKVGDTNGAGDTFFGAALSKLCKEELDTLTVDKLESILAFANKAASITTSRHGAIPAMPTLEEIEK
;
A
#
# COMPACT_ATOMS: atom_id res chain seq x y z
N LYS A 1 2.20 -12.16 14.87
CA LYS A 1 1.96 -13.38 14.07
C LYS A 1 0.87 -13.06 13.06
N VAL A 2 1.07 -13.47 11.80
CA VAL A 2 0.08 -13.33 10.72
C VAL A 2 -0.58 -14.70 10.53
N ASP A 3 -1.91 -14.72 10.34
CA ASP A 3 -2.62 -15.92 9.91
C ASP A 3 -2.31 -16.18 8.44
N VAL A 4 -1.83 -17.37 8.14
CA VAL A 4 -1.45 -17.81 6.79
C VAL A 4 -2.37 -18.89 6.24
N SER A 5 -3.50 -19.16 6.88
CA SER A 5 -4.46 -20.19 6.44
C SER A 5 -5.06 -19.91 5.05
N GLY A 6 -5.06 -18.63 4.63
CA GLY A 6 -5.49 -18.21 3.29
C GLY A 6 -4.39 -18.22 2.23
N VAL A 7 -3.18 -18.70 2.53
CA VAL A 7 -2.11 -18.78 1.54
C VAL A 7 -2.30 -20.03 0.67
N ALA A 8 -2.53 -19.80 -0.63
CA ALA A 8 -2.52 -20.88 -1.62
C ALA A 8 -1.08 -21.30 -1.92
N VAL A 9 -0.85 -22.62 -2.04
CA VAL A 9 0.44 -23.19 -2.41
C VAL A 9 0.35 -23.72 -3.84
N ASP A 10 1.15 -23.18 -4.73
CA ASP A 10 1.28 -23.66 -6.11
C ASP A 10 2.50 -24.60 -6.22
N ALA A 11 2.22 -25.85 -6.59
CA ALA A 11 3.26 -26.87 -6.72
C ALA A 11 3.99 -26.85 -8.08
N ASP A 12 3.42 -26.17 -9.06
CA ASP A 12 3.89 -26.22 -10.45
C ASP A 12 4.73 -24.99 -10.84
N HIS A 13 4.65 -23.91 -10.05
CA HIS A 13 5.35 -22.66 -10.35
C HIS A 13 6.30 -22.24 -9.24
N PRO A 14 7.50 -21.71 -9.59
CA PRO A 14 8.48 -21.28 -8.60
C PRO A 14 8.03 -19.99 -7.88
N THR A 15 8.51 -19.80 -6.67
CA THR A 15 8.38 -18.52 -5.95
C THR A 15 9.15 -17.41 -6.67
N THR A 16 8.59 -16.22 -6.74
CA THR A 16 9.29 -15.02 -7.22
C THR A 16 10.50 -14.73 -6.33
N MET A 17 11.65 -14.47 -6.96
CA MET A 17 12.83 -13.96 -6.26
C MET A 17 13.03 -12.48 -6.57
N ALA A 18 13.24 -11.70 -5.52
CA ALA A 18 13.71 -10.32 -5.61
C ALA A 18 15.15 -10.25 -5.08
N VAL A 19 16.09 -9.91 -5.93
CA VAL A 19 17.48 -9.67 -5.54
C VAL A 19 17.67 -8.17 -5.36
N VAL A 20 18.10 -7.77 -4.16
CA VAL A 20 18.38 -6.38 -3.84
C VAL A 20 19.87 -6.17 -3.91
N SER A 21 20.34 -5.32 -4.80
CA SER A 21 21.71 -4.81 -4.84
C SER A 21 21.77 -3.41 -4.25
N VAL A 22 22.84 -3.12 -3.53
CA VAL A 22 23.09 -1.80 -2.94
C VAL A 22 24.43 -1.33 -3.51
N ASP A 23 24.44 -0.17 -4.12
CA ASP A 23 25.68 0.40 -4.66
C ASP A 23 26.54 1.08 -3.57
N ALA A 24 27.69 1.62 -3.97
CA ALA A 24 28.62 2.29 -3.06
C ALA A 24 28.06 3.62 -2.48
N ALA A 25 27.02 4.19 -3.08
CA ALA A 25 26.32 5.38 -2.58
C ALA A 25 25.14 5.02 -1.65
N GLY A 26 24.84 3.70 -1.49
CA GLY A 26 23.73 3.22 -0.70
C GLY A 26 22.41 3.16 -1.47
N GLU A 27 22.43 3.45 -2.78
CA GLU A 27 21.26 3.34 -3.65
C GLU A 27 20.96 1.86 -3.94
N ARG A 28 19.69 1.56 -4.07
CA ARG A 28 19.19 0.19 -4.25
C ARG A 28 18.63 -0.02 -5.63
N ASP A 29 18.97 -1.18 -6.16
CA ASP A 29 18.33 -1.71 -7.36
C ASP A 29 17.71 -3.07 -7.06
N PHE A 30 16.52 -3.30 -7.64
CA PHE A 30 15.77 -4.53 -7.49
C PHE A 30 15.73 -5.29 -8.81
N SER A 31 16.31 -6.48 -8.82
CA SER A 31 16.19 -7.40 -9.94
C SER A 31 15.20 -8.50 -9.58
N PHE A 32 14.10 -8.57 -10.34
CA PHE A 32 13.07 -9.57 -10.13
C PHE A 32 13.22 -10.74 -11.10
N TYR A 33 13.30 -11.94 -10.55
CA TYR A 33 13.15 -13.18 -11.32
C TYR A 33 11.67 -13.59 -11.23
N ARG A 34 10.85 -13.00 -12.11
CA ARG A 34 9.41 -13.11 -12.12
C ARG A 34 8.88 -13.17 -13.56
N SER A 35 8.35 -14.34 -13.94
CA SER A 35 7.70 -14.57 -15.23
C SER A 35 6.35 -15.27 -15.02
N ALA A 36 6.32 -16.60 -15.02
CA ALA A 36 5.18 -17.40 -14.64
C ALA A 36 5.42 -17.99 -13.24
N ASN A 37 5.48 -17.14 -12.22
CA ASN A 37 5.76 -17.51 -10.84
C ASN A 37 4.43 -17.65 -10.07
N ALA A 38 4.45 -18.35 -8.93
CA ALA A 38 3.27 -18.70 -8.15
C ALA A 38 2.38 -17.49 -7.78
N ASP A 39 2.98 -16.34 -7.48
CA ASP A 39 2.22 -15.11 -7.17
C ASP A 39 1.43 -14.53 -8.35
N VAL A 40 1.88 -14.81 -9.59
CA VAL A 40 1.14 -14.43 -10.81
C VAL A 40 -0.02 -15.38 -11.07
N MET A 41 0.06 -16.62 -10.59
CA MET A 41 -0.92 -17.69 -10.85
C MET A 41 -2.09 -17.67 -9.88
N LEU A 42 -2.14 -16.74 -8.92
CA LEU A 42 -3.29 -16.58 -8.03
C LEU A 42 -4.58 -16.45 -8.84
N SER A 43 -5.54 -17.33 -8.59
CA SER A 43 -6.82 -17.39 -9.27
C SER A 43 -7.97 -16.91 -8.36
N LYS A 44 -9.16 -16.70 -8.93
CA LYS A 44 -10.36 -16.32 -8.14
C LYS A 44 -10.76 -17.40 -7.16
N GLU A 45 -10.55 -18.65 -7.54
CA GLU A 45 -10.88 -19.84 -6.78
C GLU A 45 -10.04 -19.99 -5.52
N ASP A 46 -8.85 -19.39 -5.50
CA ASP A 46 -7.96 -19.37 -4.33
C ASP A 46 -8.44 -18.41 -3.24
N ILE A 47 -9.40 -17.53 -3.53
CA ILE A 47 -9.84 -16.48 -2.60
C ILE A 47 -11.26 -16.76 -2.13
N SER A 48 -11.41 -17.26 -0.90
CA SER A 48 -12.71 -17.66 -0.36
C SER A 48 -13.59 -16.47 0.04
N ASP A 49 -14.90 -16.62 -0.19
CA ASP A 49 -15.89 -15.62 0.24
C ASP A 49 -15.99 -15.53 1.76
N GLU A 50 -15.74 -16.63 2.49
CA GLU A 50 -15.71 -16.63 3.96
C GLU A 50 -14.61 -15.72 4.49
N ALA A 51 -13.41 -15.77 3.89
CA ALA A 51 -12.29 -14.90 4.27
C ALA A 51 -12.62 -13.43 3.98
N LEU A 52 -13.20 -13.13 2.79
CA LEU A 52 -13.59 -11.78 2.41
C LEU A 52 -14.71 -11.23 3.31
N LYS A 53 -15.68 -12.07 3.68
CA LYS A 53 -16.79 -11.70 4.58
C LYS A 53 -16.33 -11.42 6.01
N ALA A 54 -15.29 -12.11 6.47
CA ALA A 54 -14.72 -11.90 7.80
C ALA A 54 -13.80 -10.67 7.87
N ALA A 55 -13.32 -10.19 6.72
CA ALA A 55 -12.36 -9.09 6.65
C ALA A 55 -13.04 -7.74 6.88
N LYS A 56 -12.50 -6.92 7.79
CA LYS A 56 -12.87 -5.50 7.89
C LYS A 56 -12.20 -4.65 6.81
N ILE A 57 -10.97 -4.99 6.47
CA ILE A 57 -10.16 -4.32 5.46
C ILE A 57 -9.61 -5.38 4.50
N VAL A 58 -9.72 -5.12 3.21
CA VAL A 58 -9.02 -5.89 2.17
C VAL A 58 -8.02 -4.95 1.51
N HIS A 59 -6.74 -5.34 1.56
CA HIS A 59 -5.63 -4.57 1.03
C HIS A 59 -4.97 -5.27 -0.14
N PHE A 60 -4.58 -4.50 -1.15
CA PHE A 60 -3.78 -5.00 -2.26
C PHE A 60 -2.84 -3.91 -2.81
N GLY A 61 -1.84 -4.35 -3.59
CA GLY A 61 -0.92 -3.49 -4.32
C GLY A 61 -0.98 -3.73 -5.81
N SER A 62 -0.22 -2.96 -6.61
CA SER A 62 -0.24 -3.10 -8.06
C SER A 62 0.60 -4.26 -8.59
N VAL A 63 1.45 -4.87 -7.78
CA VAL A 63 2.26 -6.02 -8.21
C VAL A 63 1.38 -7.19 -8.67
N SER A 64 0.25 -7.43 -8.00
CA SER A 64 -0.73 -8.45 -8.43
C SER A 64 -1.50 -8.07 -9.69
N LEU A 65 -1.41 -6.81 -10.13
CA LEU A 65 -2.09 -6.32 -11.35
C LEU A 65 -1.20 -6.39 -12.60
N THR A 66 0.02 -6.86 -12.49
CA THR A 66 0.99 -6.89 -13.60
C THR A 66 0.66 -7.90 -14.67
N ALA A 67 0.00 -9.01 -14.33
CA ALA A 67 -0.38 -10.07 -15.27
C ALA A 67 -1.62 -10.84 -14.77
N ASP A 68 -2.27 -11.55 -15.69
CA ASP A 68 -3.31 -12.52 -15.37
C ASP A 68 -2.68 -13.90 -15.09
N PRO A 69 -3.36 -14.74 -14.26
CA PRO A 69 -4.69 -14.57 -13.66
C PRO A 69 -4.74 -13.68 -12.40
N SER A 70 -3.61 -13.36 -11.75
CA SER A 70 -3.61 -12.62 -10.47
C SER A 70 -4.27 -11.23 -10.55
N ARG A 71 -4.15 -10.52 -11.67
CA ARG A 71 -4.87 -9.24 -11.91
C ARG A 71 -6.38 -9.43 -11.78
N THR A 72 -6.91 -10.36 -12.55
CA THR A 72 -8.36 -10.65 -12.57
C THR A 72 -8.82 -11.12 -11.18
N ALA A 73 -8.06 -11.98 -10.51
CA ALA A 73 -8.37 -12.47 -9.17
C ALA A 73 -8.38 -11.33 -8.14
N THR A 74 -7.39 -10.44 -8.17
CA THR A 74 -7.28 -9.29 -7.25
C THR A 74 -8.45 -8.33 -7.42
N LEU A 75 -8.78 -7.94 -8.65
CA LEU A 75 -9.90 -7.03 -8.92
C LEU A 75 -11.25 -7.64 -8.55
N ASP A 76 -11.45 -8.92 -8.82
CA ASP A 76 -12.64 -9.67 -8.43
C ASP A 76 -12.77 -9.75 -6.90
N ALA A 77 -11.69 -10.10 -6.19
CA ALA A 77 -11.68 -10.14 -4.73
C ALA A 77 -12.01 -8.79 -4.10
N ALA A 78 -11.41 -7.70 -4.59
CA ALA A 78 -11.72 -6.34 -4.12
C ALA A 78 -13.19 -5.98 -4.36
N ALA A 79 -13.74 -6.31 -5.52
CA ALA A 79 -15.15 -6.05 -5.85
C ALA A 79 -16.11 -6.89 -4.98
N ARG A 80 -15.82 -8.17 -4.74
CA ARG A 80 -16.59 -9.04 -3.83
C ARG A 80 -16.53 -8.53 -2.39
N ALA A 81 -15.33 -8.22 -1.89
CA ALA A 81 -15.11 -7.71 -0.55
C ALA A 81 -15.89 -6.40 -0.30
N LYS A 82 -15.86 -5.46 -1.26
CA LYS A 82 -16.63 -4.22 -1.17
C LYS A 82 -18.12 -4.47 -1.06
N LYS A 83 -18.67 -5.42 -1.85
CA LYS A 83 -20.08 -5.82 -1.76
C LYS A 83 -20.45 -6.46 -0.41
N LEU A 84 -19.48 -7.12 0.24
CA LEU A 84 -19.61 -7.73 1.56
C LEU A 84 -19.41 -6.74 2.72
N GLY A 85 -19.10 -5.47 2.42
CA GLY A 85 -18.97 -4.40 3.40
C GLY A 85 -17.56 -4.16 3.92
N ALA A 86 -16.55 -4.80 3.36
CA ALA A 86 -15.16 -4.53 3.72
C ALA A 86 -14.69 -3.18 3.16
N THR A 87 -13.83 -2.49 3.90
CA THR A 87 -13.10 -1.31 3.43
C THR A 87 -11.97 -1.76 2.50
N ILE A 88 -11.94 -1.20 1.29
CA ILE A 88 -10.92 -1.53 0.29
C ILE A 88 -9.78 -0.53 0.39
N THR A 89 -8.56 -1.03 0.60
CA THR A 89 -7.36 -0.21 0.70
C THR A 89 -6.35 -0.58 -0.37
N TYR A 90 -5.68 0.42 -0.93
CA TYR A 90 -4.78 0.25 -2.04
C TYR A 90 -3.49 1.06 -1.86
N ASP A 91 -2.36 0.43 -2.14
CA ASP A 91 -1.06 1.05 -2.31
C ASP A 91 -0.50 0.59 -3.65
N PRO A 92 -0.43 1.43 -4.70
CA PRO A 92 0.13 1.02 -5.98
C PRO A 92 1.50 0.38 -5.83
N ASN A 93 2.36 0.95 -5.01
CA ASN A 93 3.70 0.46 -4.72
C ASN A 93 4.44 0.12 -6.02
N TYR A 94 4.50 1.11 -6.91
CA TYR A 94 4.98 0.97 -8.29
C TYR A 94 6.41 0.46 -8.37
N ARG A 95 6.62 -0.53 -9.22
CA ARG A 95 7.94 -1.10 -9.54
C ARG A 95 8.09 -1.17 -11.05
N ALA A 96 8.77 -0.17 -11.64
CA ALA A 96 8.87 0.00 -13.09
C ALA A 96 9.28 -1.26 -13.85
N ASN A 97 10.22 -2.02 -13.27
CA ASN A 97 10.79 -3.23 -13.88
C ASN A 97 9.87 -4.47 -13.86
N LEU A 98 8.69 -4.38 -13.25
CA LEU A 98 7.68 -5.44 -13.28
C LEU A 98 6.62 -5.23 -14.38
N TRP A 99 6.66 -4.11 -15.10
CA TRP A 99 5.67 -3.74 -16.09
C TRP A 99 6.22 -3.80 -17.49
N LYS A 100 5.37 -4.08 -18.46
CA LYS A 100 5.72 -4.08 -19.87
C LYS A 100 6.21 -2.71 -20.35
N ASN A 101 5.54 -1.65 -19.91
CA ASN A 101 5.90 -0.26 -20.12
C ASN A 101 5.17 0.62 -19.10
N LYS A 102 5.51 1.91 -19.07
CA LYS A 102 4.96 2.88 -18.12
C LYS A 102 3.46 3.13 -18.35
N GLU A 103 3.03 3.14 -19.59
CA GLU A 103 1.64 3.41 -19.99
C GLU A 103 0.72 2.27 -19.49
N ASP A 104 1.15 1.02 -19.66
CA ASP A 104 0.43 -0.15 -19.14
C ASP A 104 0.36 -0.12 -17.61
N ALA A 105 1.47 0.19 -16.94
CA ALA A 105 1.50 0.35 -15.50
C ALA A 105 0.47 1.38 -15.00
N ILE A 106 0.47 2.57 -15.59
CA ILE A 106 -0.46 3.65 -15.25
C ILE A 106 -1.91 3.20 -15.45
N ALA A 107 -2.21 2.57 -16.59
CA ALA A 107 -3.55 2.09 -16.90
C ALA A 107 -4.04 1.07 -15.87
N GLN A 108 -3.20 0.08 -15.53
CA GLN A 108 -3.56 -0.96 -14.57
C GLN A 108 -3.62 -0.42 -13.12
N MET A 109 -2.74 0.50 -12.74
CA MET A 109 -2.81 1.16 -11.44
C MET A 109 -4.07 2.01 -11.26
N LYS A 110 -4.58 2.62 -12.33
CA LYS A 110 -5.83 3.40 -12.31
C LYS A 110 -7.08 2.53 -12.31
N ALA A 111 -7.02 1.33 -12.87
CA ALA A 111 -8.19 0.47 -13.04
C ALA A 111 -8.99 0.20 -11.73
N PRO A 112 -8.35 -0.07 -10.56
CA PRO A 112 -9.08 -0.35 -9.33
C PRO A 112 -9.59 0.89 -8.59
N LEU A 113 -9.23 2.13 -8.96
CA LEU A 113 -9.46 3.32 -8.13
C LEU A 113 -10.92 3.50 -7.69
N ARG A 114 -11.89 3.12 -8.52
CA ARG A 114 -13.33 3.19 -8.17
C ARG A 114 -13.77 2.16 -7.12
N LEU A 115 -12.96 1.16 -6.85
CA LEU A 115 -13.21 0.18 -5.79
C LEU A 115 -12.65 0.63 -4.44
N VAL A 116 -11.66 1.53 -4.45
CA VAL A 116 -10.83 1.90 -3.31
C VAL A 116 -11.54 2.89 -2.39
N ASP A 117 -11.47 2.65 -1.09
CA ASP A 117 -11.97 3.57 -0.05
C ASP A 117 -10.81 4.36 0.58
N ILE A 118 -9.65 3.73 0.76
CA ILE A 118 -8.44 4.34 1.31
C ILE A 118 -7.27 4.08 0.37
N LEU A 119 -6.66 5.14 -0.13
CA LEU A 119 -5.52 5.09 -1.03
C LEU A 119 -4.27 5.65 -0.34
N LYS A 120 -3.15 4.97 -0.47
CA LYS A 120 -1.84 5.54 -0.20
C LYS A 120 -1.04 5.57 -1.49
N VAL A 121 -0.40 6.69 -1.77
CA VAL A 121 0.59 6.84 -2.84
C VAL A 121 1.82 7.55 -2.28
N SER A 122 2.97 7.41 -2.95
CA SER A 122 4.13 8.27 -2.69
C SER A 122 4.05 9.55 -3.52
N ASP A 123 4.90 10.53 -3.18
CA ASP A 123 5.10 11.75 -3.97
C ASP A 123 5.60 11.46 -5.40
N GLU A 124 6.31 10.35 -5.61
CA GLU A 124 6.74 9.87 -6.93
C GLU A 124 5.60 9.21 -7.71
N GLU A 125 4.66 8.57 -7.03
CA GLU A 125 3.51 7.87 -7.64
C GLU A 125 2.36 8.82 -7.98
N LEU A 126 2.19 9.88 -7.20
CA LEU A 126 1.13 10.86 -7.44
C LEU A 126 1.12 11.40 -8.88
N PRO A 127 2.24 11.89 -9.44
CA PRO A 127 2.26 12.38 -10.81
C PRO A 127 2.02 11.30 -11.87
N LEU A 128 2.30 10.03 -11.58
CA LEU A 128 1.97 8.93 -12.49
C LEU A 128 0.46 8.74 -12.64
N LEU A 129 -0.27 8.94 -11.55
CA LEU A 129 -1.73 8.76 -11.54
C LEU A 129 -2.50 10.02 -11.94
N THR A 130 -1.95 11.22 -11.73
CA THR A 130 -2.69 12.48 -11.85
C THR A 130 -2.09 13.45 -12.86
N GLY A 131 -0.80 13.33 -13.18
CA GLY A 131 -0.07 14.26 -14.02
C GLY A 131 0.43 15.52 -13.29
N THR A 132 0.15 15.67 -11.98
CA THR A 132 0.60 16.78 -11.16
C THR A 132 1.39 16.33 -9.94
N THR A 133 2.35 17.12 -9.51
CA THR A 133 3.11 16.93 -8.25
C THR A 133 2.47 17.67 -7.07
N ASP A 134 1.48 18.54 -7.33
CA ASP A 134 0.76 19.22 -6.26
C ASP A 134 -0.16 18.24 -5.53
N CYS A 135 0.08 18.08 -4.22
CA CYS A 135 -0.67 17.12 -3.41
C CYS A 135 -2.15 17.48 -3.30
N ALA A 136 -2.49 18.76 -3.20
CA ALA A 136 -3.88 19.19 -3.06
C ALA A 136 -4.66 18.96 -4.36
N GLU A 137 -4.07 19.33 -5.50
CA GLU A 137 -4.65 19.11 -6.82
C GLU A 137 -4.74 17.60 -7.13
N GLY A 138 -3.62 16.86 -6.99
CA GLY A 138 -3.58 15.44 -7.33
C GLY A 138 -4.54 14.60 -6.48
N THR A 139 -4.62 14.87 -5.18
CA THR A 139 -5.59 14.15 -4.32
C THR A 139 -7.03 14.55 -4.60
N ALA A 140 -7.31 15.78 -5.09
CA ALA A 140 -8.64 16.16 -5.53
C ALA A 140 -9.08 15.35 -6.76
N GLN A 141 -8.20 15.21 -7.77
CA GLN A 141 -8.46 14.37 -8.94
C GLN A 141 -8.68 12.89 -8.57
N LEU A 142 -7.89 12.35 -7.63
CA LEU A 142 -8.04 10.97 -7.17
C LEU A 142 -9.37 10.77 -6.42
N ALA A 143 -9.80 11.75 -5.63
CA ALA A 143 -11.06 11.70 -4.89
C ALA A 143 -12.30 11.63 -5.80
N GLU A 144 -12.23 12.10 -7.05
CA GLU A 144 -13.31 11.97 -8.05
C GLU A 144 -13.70 10.50 -8.33
N ASN A 145 -12.81 9.55 -8.01
CA ASN A 145 -13.11 8.13 -8.09
C ASN A 145 -13.96 7.60 -6.91
N GLY A 146 -14.32 8.45 -5.94
CA GLY A 146 -15.07 8.08 -4.73
C GLY A 146 -14.18 7.65 -3.57
N ILE A 147 -12.87 7.87 -3.65
CA ILE A 147 -11.91 7.53 -2.59
C ILE A 147 -12.12 8.50 -1.42
N ARG A 148 -12.36 7.95 -0.23
CA ARG A 148 -12.75 8.70 0.97
C ARG A 148 -11.55 9.26 1.73
N LEU A 149 -10.42 8.55 1.70
CA LEU A 149 -9.20 8.90 2.41
C LEU A 149 -7.99 8.62 1.53
N ILE A 150 -7.16 9.64 1.33
CA ILE A 150 -5.97 9.57 0.48
C ILE A 150 -4.77 10.04 1.27
N PHE A 151 -3.70 9.26 1.24
CA PHE A 151 -2.39 9.58 1.81
C PHE A 151 -1.37 9.76 0.69
N VAL A 152 -0.61 10.84 0.74
CA VAL A 152 0.59 11.04 -0.06
C VAL A 152 1.79 11.06 0.87
N THR A 153 2.59 10.00 0.87
CA THR A 153 3.80 9.92 1.70
C THR A 153 4.92 10.74 1.06
N LEU A 154 5.59 11.59 1.86
CA LEU A 154 6.57 12.58 1.45
C LEU A 154 7.97 12.28 2.03
N GLY A 155 8.28 11.00 2.24
CA GLY A 155 9.53 10.56 2.86
C GLY A 155 9.75 11.20 4.24
N ALA A 156 10.89 11.86 4.43
CA ALA A 156 11.23 12.52 5.69
C ALA A 156 10.27 13.67 6.07
N ASN A 157 9.54 14.21 5.09
CA ASN A 157 8.58 15.29 5.32
C ASN A 157 7.24 14.78 5.88
N GLY A 158 7.04 13.47 6.01
CA GLY A 158 5.82 12.90 6.59
C GLY A 158 4.75 12.59 5.56
N VAL A 159 3.51 13.01 5.80
CA VAL A 159 2.37 12.65 4.97
C VAL A 159 1.42 13.83 4.76
N PHE A 160 1.05 14.07 3.51
CA PHE A 160 -0.11 14.86 3.15
C PHE A 160 -1.34 13.94 3.11
N TYR A 161 -2.50 14.42 3.58
CA TYR A 161 -3.73 13.66 3.49
C TYR A 161 -4.87 14.48 2.92
N ARG A 162 -5.82 13.79 2.29
CA ARG A 162 -7.18 14.26 1.97
C ARG A 162 -8.20 13.33 2.62
N PHE A 163 -9.12 13.91 3.36
CA PHE A 163 -10.25 13.20 3.97
C PHE A 163 -11.55 13.96 3.65
N GLY A 164 -12.29 13.46 2.68
CA GLY A 164 -13.37 14.21 2.05
C GLY A 164 -12.86 15.53 1.46
N ASP A 165 -13.45 16.64 1.85
CA ASP A 165 -13.05 17.98 1.39
C ASP A 165 -11.90 18.59 2.22
N LYS A 166 -11.50 17.95 3.31
CA LYS A 166 -10.44 18.42 4.19
C LYS A 166 -9.09 17.88 3.74
N THR A 167 -8.08 18.73 3.80
CA THR A 167 -6.68 18.36 3.57
C THR A 167 -5.82 18.83 4.73
N GLY A 168 -4.72 18.12 4.95
CA GLY A 168 -3.75 18.50 5.97
C GLY A 168 -2.42 17.80 5.76
N HIS A 169 -1.50 18.07 6.65
CA HIS A 169 -0.16 17.52 6.62
C HIS A 169 0.27 17.15 8.04
N VAL A 170 0.81 15.94 8.21
CA VAL A 170 1.41 15.50 9.46
C VAL A 170 2.90 15.29 9.23
N ALA A 171 3.72 16.02 9.96
CA ALA A 171 5.17 16.01 9.81
C ALA A 171 5.78 14.63 10.08
N GLY A 172 6.84 14.32 9.36
CA GLY A 172 7.63 13.11 9.60
C GLY A 172 8.37 13.17 10.94
N VAL A 173 8.77 12.01 11.43
CA VAL A 173 9.58 11.89 12.63
C VAL A 173 11.05 11.78 12.22
N PRO A 174 11.93 12.71 12.62
CA PRO A 174 13.35 12.65 12.28
C PRO A 174 13.99 11.36 12.80
N CYS A 175 14.77 10.71 11.95
CA CYS A 175 15.54 9.52 12.31
C CYS A 175 16.87 9.48 11.56
N LYS A 176 17.83 8.71 12.08
CA LYS A 176 19.03 8.39 11.34
C LYS A 176 18.68 7.30 10.32
N VAL A 177 18.80 7.59 9.03
CA VAL A 177 18.49 6.64 7.97
C VAL A 177 19.48 5.48 7.99
N GLY A 178 18.97 4.27 8.20
CA GLY A 178 19.68 3.01 8.02
C GLY A 178 19.29 2.36 6.71
N ASP A 179 17.97 2.26 6.48
CA ASP A 179 17.40 1.59 5.33
C ASP A 179 15.95 2.09 5.10
N THR A 180 15.62 2.51 3.88
CA THR A 180 14.27 2.99 3.55
C THR A 180 13.30 1.89 3.14
N ASN A 181 13.78 0.63 3.03
CA ASN A 181 12.96 -0.50 2.60
C ASN A 181 11.85 -0.81 3.61
N GLY A 182 10.60 -0.92 3.14
CA GLY A 182 9.44 -1.21 3.98
C GLY A 182 8.91 -0.04 4.80
N ALA A 183 9.49 1.17 4.68
CA ALA A 183 9.00 2.34 5.43
C ALA A 183 7.56 2.71 5.03
N GLY A 184 7.25 2.71 3.73
CA GLY A 184 5.90 2.95 3.21
C GLY A 184 4.91 1.88 3.66
N ASP A 185 5.32 0.60 3.60
CA ASP A 185 4.50 -0.53 4.06
C ASP A 185 4.23 -0.44 5.58
N THR A 186 5.27 -0.07 6.36
CA THR A 186 5.12 0.14 7.82
C THR A 186 4.21 1.30 8.13
N PHE A 187 4.35 2.44 7.43
CA PHE A 187 3.45 3.57 7.56
C PHE A 187 2.00 3.15 7.33
N PHE A 188 1.73 2.53 6.19
CA PHE A 188 0.36 2.19 5.83
C PHE A 188 -0.20 1.09 6.73
N GLY A 189 0.56 0.04 7.02
CA GLY A 189 0.15 -1.00 7.96
C GLY A 189 -0.16 -0.46 9.36
N ALA A 190 0.67 0.46 9.88
CA ALA A 190 0.43 1.12 11.17
C ALA A 190 -0.85 1.97 11.14
N ALA A 191 -1.06 2.77 10.08
CA ALA A 191 -2.29 3.55 9.92
C ALA A 191 -3.52 2.64 9.86
N LEU A 192 -3.50 1.59 9.03
CA LEU A 192 -4.60 0.63 8.89
C LEU A 192 -4.88 -0.12 10.19
N SER A 193 -3.87 -0.42 11.01
CA SER A 193 -4.04 -1.09 12.31
C SER A 193 -4.87 -0.27 13.32
N LYS A 194 -4.87 1.04 13.18
CA LYS A 194 -5.69 1.95 13.98
C LYS A 194 -7.03 2.23 13.27
N LEU A 195 -7.01 2.47 11.96
CA LEU A 195 -8.22 2.75 11.17
C LEU A 195 -9.22 1.58 11.15
N CYS A 196 -8.76 0.32 11.25
CA CYS A 196 -9.66 -0.83 11.32
C CYS A 196 -10.54 -0.87 12.59
N LYS A 197 -10.30 0.03 13.54
CA LYS A 197 -11.09 0.20 14.77
C LYS A 197 -12.03 1.39 14.71
N GLU A 198 -11.98 2.16 13.65
CA GLU A 198 -12.73 3.38 13.44
C GLU A 198 -13.72 3.19 12.26
N GLU A 199 -14.81 3.93 12.32
CA GLU A 199 -15.74 4.06 11.19
C GLU A 199 -15.42 5.36 10.44
N LEU A 200 -15.17 5.28 9.14
CA LEU A 200 -14.79 6.46 8.35
C LEU A 200 -15.83 7.57 8.38
N ASP A 201 -17.13 7.24 8.61
CA ASP A 201 -18.21 8.22 8.66
C ASP A 201 -18.18 9.07 9.93
N THR A 202 -17.59 8.58 10.99
CA THR A 202 -17.48 9.27 12.28
C THR A 202 -16.05 9.69 12.62
N LEU A 203 -15.09 9.38 11.76
CA LEU A 203 -13.70 9.72 11.97
C LEU A 203 -13.52 11.25 11.95
N THR A 204 -12.93 11.79 13.00
CA THR A 204 -12.57 13.22 13.07
C THR A 204 -11.16 13.47 12.51
N VAL A 205 -10.90 14.71 12.10
CA VAL A 205 -9.57 15.12 11.64
C VAL A 205 -8.51 14.94 12.73
N ASP A 206 -8.79 15.37 13.95
CA ASP A 206 -7.86 15.25 15.08
C ASP A 206 -7.48 13.77 15.34
N LYS A 207 -8.46 12.89 15.25
CA LYS A 207 -8.23 11.45 15.39
C LYS A 207 -7.39 10.90 14.23
N LEU A 208 -7.69 11.32 13.00
CA LEU A 208 -6.91 10.94 11.82
C LEU A 208 -5.46 11.40 11.95
N GLU A 209 -5.22 12.65 12.32
CA GLU A 209 -3.86 13.19 12.49
C GLU A 209 -3.08 12.45 13.59
N SER A 210 -3.74 12.08 14.69
CA SER A 210 -3.15 11.22 15.72
C SER A 210 -2.75 9.85 15.18
N ILE A 211 -3.57 9.24 14.33
CA ILE A 211 -3.26 7.97 13.65
C ILE A 211 -2.07 8.14 12.69
N LEU A 212 -2.03 9.23 11.94
CA LEU A 212 -0.94 9.50 11.01
C LEU A 212 0.39 9.81 11.72
N ALA A 213 0.35 10.51 12.86
CA ALA A 213 1.53 10.72 13.70
C ALA A 213 2.08 9.39 14.23
N PHE A 214 1.21 8.49 14.69
CA PHE A 214 1.58 7.13 15.08
C PHE A 214 2.22 6.35 13.90
N ALA A 215 1.64 6.44 12.71
CA ALA A 215 2.14 5.78 11.51
C ALA A 215 3.51 6.34 11.05
N ASN A 216 3.70 7.67 11.10
CA ASN A 216 4.98 8.32 10.81
C ASN A 216 6.07 7.86 11.79
N LYS A 217 5.74 7.73 13.08
CA LYS A 217 6.66 7.21 14.09
C LYS A 217 7.05 5.76 13.82
N ALA A 218 6.09 4.91 13.45
CA ALA A 218 6.37 3.54 13.06
C ALA A 218 7.32 3.46 11.86
N ALA A 219 7.05 4.24 10.81
CA ALA A 219 7.89 4.31 9.62
C ALA A 219 9.31 4.81 9.92
N SER A 220 9.48 5.80 10.81
CA SER A 220 10.79 6.32 11.21
C SER A 220 11.64 5.26 11.93
N ILE A 221 11.02 4.42 12.76
CA ILE A 221 11.71 3.30 13.43
C ILE A 221 12.18 2.27 12.39
N THR A 222 11.32 1.89 11.44
CA THR A 222 11.71 0.99 10.33
C THR A 222 12.86 1.58 9.54
N THR A 223 12.77 2.86 9.14
CA THR A 223 13.82 3.56 8.38
C THR A 223 15.16 3.63 9.11
N SER A 224 15.15 3.61 10.44
CA SER A 224 16.38 3.64 11.24
C SER A 224 17.12 2.30 11.34
N ARG A 225 16.53 1.21 10.82
CA ARG A 225 17.03 -0.16 10.90
C ARG A 225 17.34 -0.71 9.52
N HIS A 226 18.06 -1.82 9.44
CA HIS A 226 18.31 -2.53 8.19
C HIS A 226 17.28 -3.64 7.97
N GLY A 227 16.86 -3.78 6.71
CA GLY A 227 15.87 -4.77 6.27
C GLY A 227 14.44 -4.23 6.28
N ALA A 228 13.49 -5.03 5.77
CA ALA A 228 12.07 -4.67 5.73
C ALA A 228 11.32 -5.27 6.94
N ILE A 229 10.85 -6.52 6.84
CA ILE A 229 10.08 -7.18 7.91
C ILE A 229 10.82 -7.20 9.25
N PRO A 230 12.13 -7.53 9.33
CA PRO A 230 12.86 -7.51 10.60
C PRO A 230 13.02 -6.11 11.21
N ALA A 231 12.91 -5.06 10.39
CA ALA A 231 13.05 -3.67 10.81
C ALA A 231 11.74 -3.10 11.39
N MET A 232 10.60 -3.72 11.13
CA MET A 232 9.29 -3.23 11.59
C MET A 232 9.23 -3.19 13.11
N PRO A 233 8.72 -2.08 13.70
CA PRO A 233 8.61 -1.95 15.15
C PRO A 233 7.47 -2.77 15.73
N THR A 234 7.60 -3.11 16.99
CA THR A 234 6.48 -3.57 17.81
C THR A 234 5.60 -2.39 18.24
N LEU A 235 4.37 -2.68 18.66
CA LEU A 235 3.46 -1.65 19.19
C LEU A 235 4.09 -0.90 20.38
N GLU A 236 4.74 -1.63 21.29
CA GLU A 236 5.41 -1.06 22.46
C GLU A 236 6.53 -0.08 22.09
N GLU A 237 7.27 -0.35 21.01
CA GLU A 237 8.33 0.55 20.53
C GLU A 237 7.76 1.84 19.94
N ILE A 238 6.58 1.78 19.31
CA ILE A 238 5.92 2.96 18.74
C ILE A 238 5.30 3.83 19.86
N GLU A 239 4.78 3.21 20.93
CA GLU A 239 4.05 3.91 22.00
C GLU A 239 4.98 4.53 23.06
N LYS A 240 6.27 4.18 23.08
CA LYS A 240 7.32 4.84 23.87
C LYS A 240 7.69 6.21 23.32
#